data_9ab30166db8f1a4c03f21e04f74293e3
#
_entry.id   9ab30166db8f1a4c03f21e04f74293e3
#
_cell.length_a   1.000
_cell.length_b   1.000
_cell.length_c   1.000
_cell.angle_alpha   90.00
_cell.angle_beta   90.00
_cell.angle_gamma   90.00
#
_symmetry.space_group_name_H-M   'P 1'
#
loop_
_entity.id
_entity.type
_entity.pdbx_description
1 polymer ?
#
loop_
_entity_poly.entity_id
_entity_poly.type
_entity_poly.pdbx_seq_one_letter_code
_entity_poly.pdbx_strand_id
1 'polypeptide(L)'
;MRWLSYLLFLGITTELCAAPRQGSVQFRNGDRFRGAFIGFDAKKGFGWTHNDIRGDLWIETVAVSRLQFNAAAGDGARAHSARVKFVNGDELSMDLNGLDAEDLAMDTWFAGKLKAPRAQLEWLVPGGAGEVVYEGPKSLKGWGAGLIGVLLGDDGDLIGGVTVMEVMSGSPALRAGLKIGDIVTHVNDEAVVLRAAMIAKVKKHEVGDKVKIGLLRGGKAIEAIIALAPINWVMEGGAMVSSGRGNLIGRELKWPRTSDLSFDFEWTNLPGMDVHFCSDKLREFNAFNGYKLRLSQNSVFLYRYTSPNGVAFNPINLGQVGFRPAPGKRKANFSLRIDQNKASISLLIDGKLTKTWRDRNGFAGKGGVLSFYPQSAEPQKISNLRLREWNGLLPSGGGPKAGNLKKDLVQFANGDSISGKIIGIKGANLMLTSTFGEVPAPLLKISNIVFQTRKLQPAQGSTFYLAGVGRLTGKLISWNAEAVIVESTVLGRINLKPQVITQVQFR
;
A
#
# COMPACT_ATOMS: atom_id res chain seq x y z
N MET A 1 -18.82 -38.70 -48.54
CA MET A 1 -17.52 -38.81 -47.83
C MET A 1 -17.13 -37.42 -47.36
N ARG A 2 -17.32 -37.13 -46.06
CA ARG A 2 -16.98 -35.88 -45.43
C ARG A 2 -15.72 -36.12 -44.59
N TRP A 3 -14.63 -35.46 -44.91
CA TRP A 3 -13.41 -35.48 -44.11
C TRP A 3 -13.50 -34.32 -43.08
N LEU A 4 -13.55 -34.67 -41.79
CA LEU A 4 -13.39 -33.73 -40.68
C LEU A 4 -11.88 -33.65 -40.38
N SER A 5 -11.31 -32.44 -40.59
CA SER A 5 -9.93 -32.13 -40.16
C SER A 5 -10.01 -31.61 -38.73
N TYR A 6 -9.50 -32.38 -37.77
CA TYR A 6 -9.23 -31.92 -36.41
C TYR A 6 -7.96 -31.10 -36.40
N LEU A 7 -8.09 -29.78 -36.16
CA LEU A 7 -6.95 -28.91 -35.82
C LEU A 7 -6.69 -29.11 -34.32
N LEU A 8 -5.60 -29.76 -34.00
CA LEU A 8 -5.03 -29.83 -32.65
C LEU A 8 -4.36 -28.47 -32.36
N PHE A 9 -4.98 -27.61 -31.52
CA PHE A 9 -4.31 -26.47 -30.93
C PHE A 9 -3.40 -26.96 -29.82
N LEU A 10 -2.10 -27.10 -30.12
CA LEU A 10 -1.06 -27.17 -29.09
C LEU A 10 -0.95 -25.78 -28.44
N GLY A 11 -1.55 -25.62 -27.26
CA GLY A 11 -1.33 -24.47 -26.40
C GLY A 11 0.12 -24.48 -25.90
N ILE A 12 0.98 -23.69 -26.52
CA ILE A 12 2.29 -23.38 -25.95
C ILE A 12 2.03 -22.46 -24.76
N THR A 13 1.98 -23.03 -23.55
CA THR A 13 2.09 -22.25 -22.31
C THR A 13 3.51 -21.76 -22.25
N THR A 14 3.77 -20.52 -22.70
CA THR A 14 4.98 -19.82 -22.37
C THR A 14 4.94 -19.57 -20.86
N GLU A 15 5.65 -20.40 -20.09
CA GLU A 15 6.02 -20.05 -18.72
C GLU A 15 6.74 -18.71 -18.80
N LEU A 16 6.13 -17.66 -18.26
CA LEU A 16 6.81 -16.39 -18.02
C LEU A 16 7.91 -16.65 -16.99
N CYS A 17 9.08 -17.07 -17.46
CA CYS A 17 10.27 -17.13 -16.65
C CYS A 17 10.57 -15.70 -16.19
N ALA A 18 10.46 -15.42 -14.89
CA ALA A 18 10.83 -14.12 -14.35
C ALA A 18 12.26 -13.78 -14.80
N ALA A 19 12.48 -12.58 -15.32
CA ALA A 19 13.77 -12.15 -15.83
C ALA A 19 14.88 -12.35 -14.78
N PRO A 20 16.04 -12.89 -15.14
CA PRO A 20 17.16 -13.15 -14.24
C PRO A 20 17.56 -11.89 -13.49
N ARG A 21 17.78 -12.01 -12.19
CA ARG A 21 17.99 -10.86 -11.31
C ARG A 21 19.42 -10.35 -11.38
N GLN A 22 19.61 -9.08 -11.78
CA GLN A 22 20.92 -8.44 -11.84
C GLN A 22 21.54 -8.28 -10.45
N GLY A 23 22.85 -8.61 -10.35
CA GLY A 23 23.56 -8.54 -9.09
C GLY A 23 25.06 -8.72 -9.24
N SER A 24 25.71 -8.94 -8.11
CA SER A 24 27.13 -9.28 -8.07
C SER A 24 27.42 -10.34 -7.01
N VAL A 25 28.37 -11.19 -7.30
CA VAL A 25 29.00 -12.10 -6.35
C VAL A 25 30.36 -11.56 -5.95
N GLN A 26 30.68 -11.61 -4.67
CA GLN A 26 32.00 -11.35 -4.13
C GLN A 26 32.57 -12.66 -3.61
N PHE A 27 33.78 -12.99 -4.06
CA PHE A 27 34.50 -14.18 -3.64
C PHE A 27 35.29 -13.97 -2.35
N ARG A 28 35.69 -15.03 -1.69
CA ARG A 28 36.52 -14.96 -0.47
C ARG A 28 37.93 -14.42 -0.72
N ASN A 29 38.46 -14.59 -1.92
CA ASN A 29 39.73 -14.00 -2.35
C ASN A 29 39.67 -12.49 -2.66
N GLY A 30 38.49 -11.89 -2.58
CA GLY A 30 38.24 -10.46 -2.83
C GLY A 30 37.75 -10.14 -4.25
N ASP A 31 37.80 -11.06 -5.18
CA ASP A 31 37.32 -10.86 -6.54
C ASP A 31 35.82 -10.59 -6.58
N ARG A 32 35.38 -9.92 -7.64
CA ARG A 32 33.96 -9.61 -7.89
C ARG A 32 33.58 -9.99 -9.32
N PHE A 33 32.37 -10.56 -9.42
CA PHE A 33 31.75 -10.86 -10.68
C PHE A 33 30.35 -10.24 -10.73
N ARG A 34 29.99 -9.57 -11.83
CA ARG A 34 28.65 -9.02 -12.05
C ARG A 34 27.95 -9.87 -13.10
N GLY A 35 26.61 -9.95 -13.00
CA GLY A 35 25.82 -10.71 -13.97
C GLY A 35 24.38 -10.85 -13.49
N ALA A 36 23.65 -11.75 -14.16
CA ALA A 36 22.30 -12.09 -13.79
C ALA A 36 22.28 -13.41 -13.02
N PHE A 37 21.74 -13.37 -11.82
CA PHE A 37 21.56 -14.53 -10.95
C PHE A 37 20.37 -15.37 -11.42
N ILE A 38 20.58 -16.67 -11.61
CA ILE A 38 19.56 -17.60 -12.08
C ILE A 38 19.02 -18.53 -10.99
N GLY A 39 19.79 -18.78 -9.92
CA GLY A 39 19.29 -19.61 -8.82
C GLY A 39 20.41 -20.23 -7.98
N PHE A 40 19.97 -21.11 -7.08
CA PHE A 40 20.86 -21.89 -6.23
C PHE A 40 20.52 -23.38 -6.33
N ASP A 41 21.52 -24.18 -6.58
CA ASP A 41 21.49 -25.64 -6.55
C ASP A 41 22.41 -26.15 -5.43
N ALA A 42 21.93 -27.08 -4.62
CA ALA A 42 22.69 -27.55 -3.45
C ALA A 42 23.99 -28.30 -3.82
N LYS A 43 24.10 -28.82 -5.04
CA LYS A 43 25.30 -29.54 -5.53
C LYS A 43 26.23 -28.65 -6.35
N LYS A 44 25.65 -27.76 -7.19
CA LYS A 44 26.39 -26.90 -8.12
C LYS A 44 26.73 -25.51 -7.53
N GLY A 45 26.01 -25.06 -6.48
CA GLY A 45 26.17 -23.74 -5.90
C GLY A 45 25.27 -22.68 -6.53
N PHE A 46 25.80 -21.47 -6.76
CA PHE A 46 25.07 -20.31 -7.28
C PHE A 46 25.21 -20.18 -8.78
N GLY A 47 24.10 -20.18 -9.49
CA GLY A 47 24.05 -20.04 -10.94
C GLY A 47 24.00 -18.57 -11.38
N TRP A 48 24.82 -18.22 -12.38
CA TRP A 48 24.92 -16.88 -12.96
C TRP A 48 25.02 -16.93 -14.47
N THR A 49 24.50 -15.88 -15.13
CA THR A 49 24.78 -15.63 -16.56
C THR A 49 25.52 -14.30 -16.72
N HIS A 50 26.30 -14.16 -17.76
CA HIS A 50 27.04 -12.96 -18.10
C HIS A 50 27.09 -12.78 -19.61
N ASN A 51 27.01 -11.55 -20.10
CA ASN A 51 26.94 -11.28 -21.54
C ASN A 51 28.20 -11.73 -22.30
N ASP A 52 29.37 -11.68 -21.66
CA ASP A 52 30.65 -12.02 -22.25
C ASP A 52 31.11 -13.48 -22.03
N ILE A 53 30.28 -14.27 -21.32
CA ILE A 53 30.57 -15.67 -21.02
C ILE A 53 29.48 -16.55 -21.63
N ARG A 54 29.88 -17.54 -22.42
CA ARG A 54 28.94 -18.50 -23.02
C ARG A 54 28.48 -19.51 -21.97
N GLY A 55 27.18 -19.64 -21.82
CA GLY A 55 26.55 -20.60 -20.91
C GLY A 55 26.44 -20.12 -19.47
N ASP A 56 25.85 -20.98 -18.64
CA ASP A 56 25.64 -20.70 -17.22
C ASP A 56 26.91 -20.97 -16.42
N LEU A 57 27.28 -20.04 -15.57
CA LEU A 57 28.38 -20.18 -14.63
C LEU A 57 27.83 -20.63 -13.27
N TRP A 58 28.31 -21.76 -12.77
CA TRP A 58 27.98 -22.27 -11.45
C TRP A 58 29.15 -22.07 -10.49
N ILE A 59 28.89 -21.38 -9.37
CA ILE A 59 29.90 -20.98 -8.41
C ILE A 59 29.65 -21.73 -7.11
N GLU A 60 30.62 -22.49 -6.66
CA GLU A 60 30.54 -23.24 -5.42
C GLU A 60 30.33 -22.31 -4.20
N THR A 61 29.50 -22.71 -3.29
CA THR A 61 29.12 -21.89 -2.09
C THR A 61 30.34 -21.54 -1.25
N VAL A 62 31.31 -22.44 -1.14
CA VAL A 62 32.55 -22.26 -0.35
C VAL A 62 33.40 -21.09 -0.83
N ALA A 63 33.34 -20.77 -2.13
CA ALA A 63 34.09 -19.68 -2.72
C ALA A 63 33.44 -18.31 -2.49
N VAL A 64 32.16 -18.27 -2.15
CA VAL A 64 31.37 -17.03 -2.06
C VAL A 64 31.43 -16.45 -0.66
N SER A 65 31.74 -15.15 -0.55
CA SER A 65 31.63 -14.38 0.69
C SER A 65 30.35 -13.56 0.76
N ARG A 66 29.87 -13.06 -0.39
CA ARG A 66 28.67 -12.18 -0.45
C ARG A 66 27.99 -12.24 -1.80
N LEU A 67 26.66 -12.23 -1.78
CA LEU A 67 25.82 -11.91 -2.92
C LEU A 67 25.19 -10.54 -2.67
N GLN A 68 25.11 -9.71 -3.71
CA GLN A 68 24.47 -8.39 -3.63
C GLN A 68 23.57 -8.20 -4.85
N PHE A 69 22.35 -7.75 -4.60
CA PHE A 69 21.34 -7.54 -5.63
C PHE A 69 20.85 -6.10 -5.63
N ASN A 70 20.44 -5.60 -6.79
CA ASN A 70 19.73 -4.34 -6.85
C ASN A 70 18.41 -4.47 -6.07
N ALA A 71 18.11 -3.47 -5.24
CA ALA A 71 16.88 -3.45 -4.49
C ALA A 71 15.71 -3.36 -5.48
N ALA A 72 14.96 -4.43 -5.62
CA ALA A 72 13.66 -4.42 -6.26
C ALA A 72 12.62 -4.43 -5.14
N ALA A 73 11.71 -3.44 -5.10
CA ALA A 73 10.54 -3.58 -4.27
C ALA A 73 9.68 -4.67 -4.90
N GLY A 74 9.50 -5.77 -4.19
CA GLY A 74 8.64 -6.85 -4.63
C GLY A 74 7.17 -6.41 -4.66
N ASP A 75 6.38 -7.07 -5.49
CA ASP A 75 4.93 -6.92 -5.48
C ASP A 75 4.37 -7.17 -4.09
N GLY A 76 3.58 -6.21 -3.58
CA GLY A 76 3.02 -6.25 -2.25
C GLY A 76 3.92 -5.70 -1.13
N ALA A 77 5.07 -5.07 -1.47
CA ALA A 77 5.88 -4.37 -0.48
C ALA A 77 5.07 -3.28 0.21
N ARG A 78 4.96 -3.36 1.54
CA ARG A 78 4.22 -2.40 2.35
C ARG A 78 4.97 -2.11 3.65
N ALA A 79 4.68 -0.97 4.26
CA ALA A 79 5.18 -0.67 5.59
C ALA A 79 4.53 -1.61 6.61
N HIS A 80 5.35 -2.24 7.42
CA HIS A 80 4.89 -2.97 8.59
C HIS A 80 4.73 -2.05 9.79
N SER A 81 3.82 -2.40 10.70
CA SER A 81 3.53 -1.59 11.88
C SER A 81 4.46 -1.88 13.05
N ALA A 82 4.90 -3.11 13.18
CA ALA A 82 5.68 -3.60 14.31
C ALA A 82 7.09 -4.04 13.90
N ARG A 83 7.98 -4.14 14.89
CA ARG A 83 9.34 -4.66 14.73
C ARG A 83 9.67 -5.59 15.87
N VAL A 84 10.39 -6.65 15.59
CA VAL A 84 10.86 -7.63 16.57
C VAL A 84 12.36 -7.85 16.41
N LYS A 85 13.05 -8.02 17.53
CA LYS A 85 14.42 -8.52 17.58
C LYS A 85 14.48 -9.81 18.36
N PHE A 86 15.25 -10.72 17.83
CA PHE A 86 15.45 -12.04 18.38
C PHE A 86 16.80 -12.16 19.11
N VAL A 87 16.90 -13.11 20.02
CA VAL A 87 18.12 -13.35 20.83
C VAL A 87 19.35 -13.74 19.99
N ASN A 88 19.17 -14.21 18.75
CA ASN A 88 20.26 -14.46 17.79
C ASN A 88 20.74 -13.19 17.06
N GLY A 89 20.13 -12.04 17.34
CA GLY A 89 20.42 -10.74 16.73
C GLY A 89 19.68 -10.45 15.44
N ASP A 90 18.85 -11.35 14.94
CA ASP A 90 17.97 -11.08 13.79
C ASP A 90 16.93 -10.04 14.17
N GLU A 91 16.49 -9.26 13.17
CA GLU A 91 15.50 -8.20 13.36
C GLU A 91 14.59 -8.13 12.14
N LEU A 92 13.27 -8.15 12.37
CA LEU A 92 12.27 -8.11 11.32
C LEU A 92 11.19 -7.05 11.60
N SER A 93 10.78 -6.37 10.54
CA SER A 93 9.54 -5.60 10.51
C SER A 93 8.38 -6.52 10.12
N MET A 94 7.27 -6.44 10.84
CA MET A 94 6.11 -7.32 10.67
C MET A 94 4.81 -6.63 11.12
N ASP A 95 3.68 -7.20 10.81
CA ASP A 95 2.41 -6.86 11.45
C ASP A 95 2.13 -7.86 12.58
N LEU A 96 1.83 -7.33 13.75
CA LEU A 96 1.60 -8.12 14.96
C LEU A 96 0.21 -8.73 14.92
N ASN A 97 0.12 -10.07 14.89
CA ASN A 97 -1.16 -10.79 14.88
C ASN A 97 -1.52 -11.34 16.27
N GLY A 98 -0.54 -11.58 17.13
CA GLY A 98 -0.77 -12.09 18.46
C GLY A 98 0.52 -12.35 19.23
N LEU A 99 0.41 -12.39 20.54
CA LEU A 99 1.45 -12.82 21.45
C LEU A 99 0.75 -13.58 22.57
N ASP A 100 1.19 -14.77 22.86
CA ASP A 100 0.71 -15.56 23.98
C ASP A 100 1.87 -16.03 24.88
N ALA A 101 1.64 -17.04 25.69
CA ALA A 101 2.67 -17.58 26.61
C ALA A 101 3.81 -18.29 25.86
N GLU A 102 3.55 -18.82 24.69
CA GLU A 102 4.44 -19.69 23.92
C GLU A 102 5.04 -18.99 22.71
N ASP A 103 4.20 -18.28 21.92
CA ASP A 103 4.56 -17.79 20.60
C ASP A 103 4.21 -16.30 20.36
N LEU A 104 4.99 -15.69 19.48
CA LEU A 104 4.66 -14.48 18.75
C LEU A 104 4.15 -14.85 17.36
N ALA A 105 2.91 -14.49 17.05
CA ALA A 105 2.33 -14.62 15.72
C ALA A 105 2.46 -13.31 14.95
N MET A 106 2.96 -13.39 13.71
CA MET A 106 3.23 -12.22 12.87
C MET A 106 2.85 -12.47 11.42
N ASP A 107 2.54 -11.39 10.71
CA ASP A 107 2.31 -11.40 9.26
C ASP A 107 3.32 -10.51 8.54
N THR A 108 3.82 -10.99 7.41
CA THR A 108 4.81 -10.29 6.61
C THR A 108 4.43 -10.37 5.14
N TRP A 109 4.63 -9.28 4.38
CA TRP A 109 4.37 -9.31 2.94
C TRP A 109 5.39 -10.16 2.18
N PHE A 110 6.57 -10.42 2.78
CA PHE A 110 7.71 -11.08 2.14
C PHE A 110 7.87 -12.56 2.49
N ALA A 111 7.23 -13.03 3.55
CA ALA A 111 7.29 -14.43 4.01
C ALA A 111 5.94 -14.97 4.50
N GLY A 112 4.85 -14.19 4.35
CA GLY A 112 3.53 -14.56 4.83
C GLY A 112 3.43 -14.60 6.35
N LYS A 113 2.62 -15.53 6.86
CA LYS A 113 2.40 -15.72 8.30
C LYS A 113 3.55 -16.50 8.90
N LEU A 114 4.14 -15.96 9.97
CA LEU A 114 5.24 -16.55 10.71
C LEU A 114 4.88 -16.69 12.19
N LYS A 115 5.51 -17.65 12.86
CA LYS A 115 5.49 -17.80 14.31
C LYS A 115 6.90 -17.86 14.83
N ALA A 116 7.15 -17.28 15.99
CA ALA A 116 8.42 -17.36 16.70
C ALA A 116 8.19 -17.73 18.15
N PRO A 117 8.93 -18.70 18.71
CA PRO A 117 8.85 -18.98 20.13
C PRO A 117 9.15 -17.73 20.94
N ARG A 118 8.30 -17.42 21.93
CA ARG A 118 8.50 -16.26 22.81
C ARG A 118 9.87 -16.30 23.51
N ALA A 119 10.38 -17.49 23.74
CA ALA A 119 11.70 -17.70 24.31
C ALA A 119 12.84 -17.11 23.44
N GLN A 120 12.61 -16.85 22.18
CA GLN A 120 13.59 -16.30 21.24
C GLN A 120 13.50 -14.79 21.09
N LEU A 121 12.58 -14.11 21.80
CA LEU A 121 12.38 -12.67 21.68
C LEU A 121 13.32 -11.90 22.62
N GLU A 122 13.99 -10.89 22.10
CA GLU A 122 14.75 -9.90 22.86
C GLU A 122 13.89 -8.67 23.16
N TRP A 123 13.29 -8.09 22.12
CA TRP A 123 12.33 -7.01 22.26
C TRP A 123 11.30 -6.99 21.13
N LEU A 124 10.18 -6.35 21.40
CA LEU A 124 9.09 -6.12 20.47
C LEU A 124 8.64 -4.65 20.52
N VAL A 125 8.65 -3.98 19.39
CA VAL A 125 7.99 -2.69 19.18
C VAL A 125 6.66 -2.98 18.51
N PRO A 126 5.52 -2.94 19.22
CA PRO A 126 4.23 -3.36 18.68
C PRO A 126 3.69 -2.42 17.58
N GLY A 127 4.33 -1.26 17.40
CA GLY A 127 4.05 -0.33 16.31
C GLY A 127 2.76 0.44 16.43
N GLY A 128 2.04 0.26 17.53
CA GLY A 128 0.80 0.96 17.78
C GLY A 128 -0.23 0.77 16.68
N ALA A 129 -0.44 -0.47 16.25
CA ALA A 129 -1.53 -0.80 15.37
C ALA A 129 -2.84 -0.62 16.12
N GLY A 130 -3.47 0.54 15.96
CA GLY A 130 -4.78 0.84 16.46
C GLY A 130 -5.89 0.35 15.53
N GLU A 131 -7.11 0.76 15.84
CA GLU A 131 -8.30 0.39 15.08
C GLU A 131 -8.15 0.75 13.60
N VAL A 132 -8.54 -0.18 12.73
CA VAL A 132 -8.64 0.05 11.28
C VAL A 132 -9.93 0.80 11.00
N VAL A 133 -9.82 2.07 10.64
CA VAL A 133 -10.95 2.94 10.30
C VAL A 133 -11.47 2.64 8.90
N TYR A 134 -10.57 2.35 7.98
CA TYR A 134 -10.91 2.04 6.59
C TYR A 134 -9.90 1.07 5.98
N GLU A 135 -10.43 0.11 5.22
CA GLU A 135 -9.64 -0.81 4.40
C GLU A 135 -10.33 -1.05 3.05
N GLY A 136 -9.60 -0.81 1.96
CA GLY A 136 -10.14 -0.95 0.61
C GLY A 136 -9.16 -0.53 -0.48
N PRO A 137 -9.65 -0.06 -1.62
CA PRO A 137 -11.06 0.03 -2.02
C PRO A 137 -11.67 -1.34 -2.34
N LYS A 138 -12.93 -1.56 -1.94
CA LYS A 138 -13.70 -2.76 -2.32
C LYS A 138 -14.64 -2.48 -3.49
N SER A 139 -15.04 -1.23 -3.66
CA SER A 139 -15.89 -0.71 -4.73
C SER A 139 -15.73 0.79 -4.82
N LEU A 140 -16.27 1.43 -5.87
CA LEU A 140 -16.37 2.89 -5.96
C LEU A 140 -17.51 3.47 -5.13
N LYS A 141 -18.34 2.64 -4.48
CA LYS A 141 -19.45 3.13 -3.65
C LYS A 141 -18.92 3.98 -2.50
N GLY A 142 -19.48 5.19 -2.37
CA GLY A 142 -19.04 6.20 -1.40
C GLY A 142 -17.75 6.94 -1.78
N TRP A 143 -17.21 6.70 -3.00
CA TRP A 143 -16.09 7.44 -3.56
C TRP A 143 -16.57 8.43 -4.62
N GLY A 144 -16.96 9.64 -4.21
CA GLY A 144 -17.42 10.69 -5.12
C GLY A 144 -18.90 10.62 -5.49
N ALA A 145 -19.29 11.37 -6.53
CA ALA A 145 -20.64 11.41 -7.04
C ALA A 145 -20.89 10.35 -8.10
N GLY A 146 -22.02 9.73 -8.06
CA GLY A 146 -22.54 8.95 -9.16
C GLY A 146 -22.90 9.88 -10.34
N LEU A 147 -22.16 9.81 -11.43
CA LEU A 147 -22.37 10.62 -12.62
C LEU A 147 -22.78 9.73 -13.80
N ILE A 148 -23.57 10.28 -14.69
CA ILE A 148 -23.84 9.70 -16.01
C ILE A 148 -22.73 10.10 -16.98
N GLY A 149 -22.31 11.36 -16.95
CA GLY A 149 -21.25 11.93 -17.79
C GLY A 149 -21.73 12.33 -19.19
N VAL A 150 -22.77 13.12 -19.22
CA VAL A 150 -23.30 13.76 -20.42
C VAL A 150 -23.44 15.27 -20.20
N LEU A 151 -23.28 16.06 -21.26
CA LEU A 151 -23.72 17.44 -21.32
C LEU A 151 -25.14 17.47 -21.88
N LEU A 152 -26.04 18.16 -21.23
CA LEU A 152 -27.46 18.21 -21.55
C LEU A 152 -27.85 19.58 -22.09
N GLY A 153 -28.70 19.61 -23.13
CA GLY A 153 -29.36 20.83 -23.63
C GLY A 153 -30.46 21.32 -22.68
N ASP A 154 -30.91 22.52 -22.94
CA ASP A 154 -31.96 23.21 -22.12
C ASP A 154 -33.34 23.27 -22.86
N ASP A 155 -33.48 22.58 -23.98
CA ASP A 155 -34.63 22.68 -24.92
C ASP A 155 -35.70 21.59 -24.67
N GLY A 156 -35.75 21.03 -23.47
CA GLY A 156 -36.59 19.89 -23.14
C GLY A 156 -38.09 20.08 -23.33
N ASP A 157 -38.62 21.30 -23.11
CA ASP A 157 -40.05 21.55 -23.14
C ASP A 157 -40.63 21.44 -24.58
N LEU A 158 -39.82 21.65 -25.62
CA LEU A 158 -40.25 21.61 -27.00
C LEU A 158 -40.27 20.20 -27.63
N ILE A 159 -39.46 19.30 -27.08
CA ILE A 159 -39.24 17.95 -27.64
C ILE A 159 -39.65 16.80 -26.71
N GLY A 160 -40.22 17.14 -25.54
CA GLY A 160 -40.69 16.13 -24.57
C GLY A 160 -39.58 15.31 -23.89
N GLY A 161 -38.37 15.84 -23.81
CA GLY A 161 -37.22 15.22 -23.19
C GLY A 161 -35.99 16.11 -23.20
N VAL A 162 -34.86 15.63 -22.71
CA VAL A 162 -33.60 16.37 -22.58
C VAL A 162 -32.58 15.85 -23.59
N THR A 163 -32.11 16.72 -24.50
CA THR A 163 -31.14 16.34 -25.53
C THR A 163 -29.73 16.13 -24.96
N VAL A 164 -29.08 15.04 -25.33
CA VAL A 164 -27.66 14.78 -25.06
C VAL A 164 -26.81 15.54 -26.06
N MET A 165 -26.16 16.60 -25.60
CA MET A 165 -25.31 17.47 -26.45
C MET A 165 -23.88 16.92 -26.58
N GLU A 166 -23.38 16.25 -25.52
CA GLU A 166 -22.06 15.63 -25.49
C GLU A 166 -22.07 14.40 -24.60
N VAL A 167 -21.30 13.38 -24.98
CA VAL A 167 -21.02 12.20 -24.13
C VAL A 167 -19.55 12.22 -23.79
N MET A 168 -19.25 12.44 -22.52
CA MET A 168 -17.87 12.59 -22.02
C MET A 168 -17.07 11.31 -22.19
N SER A 169 -15.82 11.42 -22.64
CA SER A 169 -14.91 10.29 -22.73
C SER A 169 -14.72 9.63 -21.36
N GLY A 170 -14.64 8.28 -21.30
CA GLY A 170 -14.51 7.52 -20.07
C GLY A 170 -15.72 7.55 -19.13
N SER A 171 -16.86 8.10 -19.60
CA SER A 171 -18.08 8.21 -18.79
C SER A 171 -18.88 6.90 -18.73
N PRO A 172 -19.74 6.73 -17.69
CA PRO A 172 -20.73 5.66 -17.65
C PRO A 172 -21.69 5.68 -18.86
N ALA A 173 -22.11 6.88 -19.31
CA ALA A 173 -22.97 7.03 -20.48
C ALA A 173 -22.34 6.46 -21.75
N LEU A 174 -21.05 6.75 -21.98
CA LEU A 174 -20.32 6.22 -23.13
C LEU A 174 -20.28 4.69 -23.10
N ARG A 175 -19.98 4.11 -21.93
CA ARG A 175 -19.96 2.65 -21.76
C ARG A 175 -21.34 2.00 -21.94
N ALA A 176 -22.40 2.72 -21.58
CA ALA A 176 -23.79 2.27 -21.78
C ALA A 176 -24.31 2.53 -23.18
N GLY A 177 -23.50 3.11 -24.09
CA GLY A 177 -23.84 3.32 -25.47
C GLY A 177 -24.73 4.54 -25.75
N LEU A 178 -24.79 5.53 -24.86
CA LEU A 178 -25.44 6.81 -25.15
C LEU A 178 -24.67 7.56 -26.25
N LYS A 179 -25.39 8.31 -27.06
CA LYS A 179 -24.86 9.07 -28.19
C LYS A 179 -25.33 10.52 -28.16
N ILE A 180 -24.57 11.39 -28.79
CA ILE A 180 -24.98 12.76 -29.08
C ILE A 180 -26.27 12.73 -29.92
N GLY A 181 -27.22 13.57 -29.57
CA GLY A 181 -28.55 13.65 -30.21
C GLY A 181 -29.59 12.70 -29.59
N ASP A 182 -29.24 11.84 -28.62
CA ASP A 182 -30.24 11.09 -27.84
C ASP A 182 -31.12 12.08 -27.04
N ILE A 183 -32.41 11.82 -26.98
CA ILE A 183 -33.36 12.60 -26.19
C ILE A 183 -33.77 11.77 -24.99
N VAL A 184 -33.30 12.12 -23.78
CA VAL A 184 -33.65 11.42 -22.53
C VAL A 184 -35.07 11.83 -22.14
N THR A 185 -35.93 10.84 -22.02
CA THR A 185 -37.35 11.01 -21.65
C THR A 185 -37.72 10.49 -20.27
N HIS A 186 -36.93 9.53 -19.74
CA HIS A 186 -37.20 8.92 -18.43
C HIS A 186 -35.91 8.62 -17.67
N VAL A 187 -35.99 8.69 -16.34
CA VAL A 187 -34.98 8.19 -15.40
C VAL A 187 -35.71 7.30 -14.41
N ASN A 188 -35.40 5.99 -14.36
CA ASN A 188 -36.07 4.98 -13.53
C ASN A 188 -37.60 5.04 -13.66
N ASP A 189 -38.12 5.01 -14.88
CA ASP A 189 -39.56 5.10 -15.24
C ASP A 189 -40.25 6.43 -14.87
N GLU A 190 -39.55 7.41 -14.31
CA GLU A 190 -40.08 8.74 -14.07
C GLU A 190 -39.75 9.68 -15.24
N ALA A 191 -40.78 10.32 -15.80
CA ALA A 191 -40.62 11.22 -16.92
C ALA A 191 -39.68 12.40 -16.61
N VAL A 192 -38.93 12.80 -17.62
CA VAL A 192 -37.97 13.91 -17.58
C VAL A 192 -38.20 14.78 -18.81
N VAL A 193 -38.51 16.05 -18.56
CA VAL A 193 -38.70 17.08 -19.60
C VAL A 193 -37.63 18.13 -19.51
N LEU A 194 -37.17 18.47 -18.31
CA LEU A 194 -36.20 19.51 -18.04
C LEU A 194 -34.85 18.92 -17.56
N ARG A 195 -33.76 19.57 -18.02
CA ARG A 195 -32.38 19.27 -17.55
C ARG A 195 -32.24 19.25 -16.04
N ALA A 196 -32.82 20.24 -15.34
CA ALA A 196 -32.77 20.33 -13.89
C ALA A 196 -33.43 19.11 -13.22
N ALA A 197 -34.55 18.62 -13.76
CA ALA A 197 -35.27 17.46 -13.26
C ALA A 197 -34.43 16.18 -13.43
N MET A 198 -33.79 15.98 -14.59
CA MET A 198 -32.88 14.86 -14.83
C MET A 198 -31.72 14.86 -13.85
N ILE A 199 -31.05 16.00 -13.66
CA ILE A 199 -29.94 16.15 -12.71
C ILE A 199 -30.40 15.84 -11.28
N ALA A 200 -31.56 16.35 -10.86
CA ALA A 200 -32.10 16.10 -9.52
C ALA A 200 -32.41 14.62 -9.27
N LYS A 201 -32.96 13.90 -10.30
CA LYS A 201 -33.23 12.47 -10.21
C LYS A 201 -31.95 11.67 -10.09
N VAL A 202 -30.94 11.92 -10.92
CA VAL A 202 -29.66 11.23 -10.90
C VAL A 202 -28.90 11.49 -9.58
N LYS A 203 -28.98 12.70 -9.02
CA LYS A 203 -28.34 13.06 -7.74
C LYS A 203 -28.86 12.28 -6.53
N LYS A 204 -30.04 11.64 -6.61
CA LYS A 204 -30.58 10.77 -5.55
C LYS A 204 -29.84 9.44 -5.45
N HIS A 205 -29.03 9.09 -6.42
CA HIS A 205 -28.32 7.81 -6.52
C HIS A 205 -26.83 7.96 -6.20
N GLU A 206 -26.26 6.87 -5.67
CA GLU A 206 -24.85 6.80 -5.32
C GLU A 206 -24.03 6.15 -6.43
N VAL A 207 -22.71 6.22 -6.30
CA VAL A 207 -21.77 5.47 -7.13
C VAL A 207 -22.03 3.97 -6.99
N GLY A 208 -22.16 3.29 -8.13
CA GLY A 208 -22.47 1.85 -8.20
C GLY A 208 -23.96 1.54 -8.37
N ASP A 209 -24.86 2.49 -8.12
CA ASP A 209 -26.27 2.27 -8.41
C ASP A 209 -26.49 2.21 -9.93
N LYS A 210 -27.42 1.33 -10.33
CA LYS A 210 -27.88 1.23 -11.71
C LYS A 210 -29.08 2.11 -11.92
N VAL A 211 -28.98 3.02 -12.88
CA VAL A 211 -30.08 3.92 -13.28
C VAL A 211 -30.52 3.53 -14.68
N LYS A 212 -31.82 3.31 -14.84
CA LYS A 212 -32.44 3.05 -16.14
C LYS A 212 -32.76 4.38 -16.82
N ILE A 213 -32.21 4.59 -18.01
CA ILE A 213 -32.45 5.77 -18.84
C ILE A 213 -33.28 5.37 -20.04
N GLY A 214 -34.51 5.88 -20.11
CA GLY A 214 -35.35 5.82 -21.31
C GLY A 214 -35.01 7.00 -22.23
N LEU A 215 -34.75 6.73 -23.51
CA LEU A 215 -34.37 7.73 -24.49
C LEU A 215 -34.98 7.47 -25.86
N LEU A 216 -35.09 8.51 -26.68
CA LEU A 216 -35.42 8.43 -28.08
C LEU A 216 -34.15 8.66 -28.93
N ARG A 217 -33.88 7.76 -29.85
CA ARG A 217 -32.79 7.86 -30.85
C ARG A 217 -33.38 7.71 -32.25
N GLY A 218 -33.36 8.79 -33.04
CA GLY A 218 -34.00 8.80 -34.38
C GLY A 218 -35.48 8.42 -34.31
N GLY A 219 -36.20 8.86 -33.29
CA GLY A 219 -37.64 8.59 -33.09
C GLY A 219 -37.94 7.19 -32.47
N LYS A 220 -36.95 6.33 -32.29
CA LYS A 220 -37.12 4.98 -31.66
C LYS A 220 -36.84 5.03 -30.19
N ALA A 221 -37.72 4.42 -29.37
CA ALA A 221 -37.52 4.26 -27.94
C ALA A 221 -36.42 3.23 -27.66
N ILE A 222 -35.47 3.60 -26.82
CA ILE A 222 -34.36 2.77 -26.37
C ILE A 222 -34.25 2.87 -24.83
N GLU A 223 -33.93 1.79 -24.18
CA GLU A 223 -33.55 1.77 -22.77
C GLU A 223 -32.06 1.48 -22.60
N ALA A 224 -31.40 2.24 -21.73
CA ALA A 224 -30.01 2.04 -21.35
C ALA A 224 -29.89 1.92 -19.84
N ILE A 225 -29.18 0.89 -19.35
CA ILE A 225 -28.89 0.76 -17.93
C ILE A 225 -27.48 1.30 -17.68
N ILE A 226 -27.39 2.35 -16.87
CA ILE A 226 -26.14 3.02 -16.56
C ILE A 226 -25.76 2.74 -15.11
N ALA A 227 -24.64 2.07 -14.88
CA ALA A 227 -24.03 1.98 -13.57
C ALA A 227 -23.31 3.30 -13.29
N LEU A 228 -23.82 4.08 -12.35
CA LEU A 228 -23.25 5.38 -12.01
C LEU A 228 -21.84 5.24 -11.47
N ALA A 229 -20.92 6.04 -11.99
CA ALA A 229 -19.53 6.05 -11.56
C ALA A 229 -18.94 7.46 -11.67
N PRO A 230 -17.83 7.76 -10.97
CA PRO A 230 -17.02 8.92 -11.28
C PRO A 230 -16.47 8.80 -12.70
N ILE A 231 -16.38 9.94 -13.40
CA ILE A 231 -15.80 9.96 -14.75
C ILE A 231 -14.31 9.61 -14.65
N ASN A 232 -13.82 8.81 -15.59
CA ASN A 232 -12.42 8.34 -15.66
C ASN A 232 -11.95 7.48 -14.49
N TRP A 233 -12.86 6.93 -13.68
CA TRP A 233 -12.52 5.99 -12.61
C TRP A 233 -13.30 4.68 -12.77
N VAL A 234 -12.58 3.57 -12.62
CA VAL A 234 -13.15 2.22 -12.64
C VAL A 234 -12.53 1.35 -11.56
N MET A 235 -13.18 0.23 -11.22
CA MET A 235 -12.58 -0.82 -10.40
C MET A 235 -12.02 -1.91 -11.28
N GLU A 236 -10.74 -2.23 -11.10
CA GLU A 236 -10.08 -3.37 -11.75
C GLU A 236 -9.20 -4.12 -10.75
N GLY A 237 -9.37 -5.44 -10.62
CA GLY A 237 -8.49 -6.26 -9.78
C GLY A 237 -8.36 -5.80 -8.33
N GLY A 238 -9.40 -5.20 -7.75
CA GLY A 238 -9.36 -4.65 -6.38
C GLY A 238 -8.69 -3.28 -6.25
N ALA A 239 -8.38 -2.61 -7.36
CA ALA A 239 -7.82 -1.26 -7.40
C ALA A 239 -8.80 -0.25 -7.99
N MET A 240 -8.76 1.00 -7.53
CA MET A 240 -9.32 2.15 -8.22
C MET A 240 -8.35 2.57 -9.31
N VAL A 241 -8.81 2.56 -10.55
CA VAL A 241 -8.01 2.89 -11.73
C VAL A 241 -8.55 4.17 -12.37
N SER A 242 -7.69 5.18 -12.52
CA SER A 242 -7.99 6.36 -13.33
C SER A 242 -7.56 6.14 -14.77
N SER A 243 -8.41 6.50 -15.73
CA SER A 243 -8.12 6.39 -17.16
C SER A 243 -7.73 7.72 -17.80
N GLY A 244 -7.50 8.76 -17.00
CA GLY A 244 -7.12 10.07 -17.52
C GLY A 244 -6.96 11.14 -16.48
N ARG A 245 -6.47 12.29 -16.91
CA ARG A 245 -6.24 13.47 -16.07
C ARG A 245 -7.57 14.09 -15.61
N GLY A 246 -7.55 14.62 -14.39
CA GLY A 246 -8.71 15.31 -13.81
C GLY A 246 -9.68 14.35 -13.10
N ASN A 247 -10.85 14.87 -12.74
CA ASN A 247 -11.91 14.13 -12.03
C ASN A 247 -11.49 13.59 -10.68
N LEU A 248 -11.65 14.46 -9.68
CA LEU A 248 -11.43 14.17 -8.28
C LEU A 248 -12.39 13.06 -7.81
N ILE A 249 -11.84 12.03 -7.19
CA ILE A 249 -12.60 11.03 -6.46
C ILE A 249 -12.25 11.11 -4.98
N GLY A 250 -13.23 11.02 -4.10
CA GLY A 250 -12.97 11.16 -2.66
C GLY A 250 -14.05 10.53 -1.80
N ARG A 251 -13.70 10.33 -0.55
CA ARG A 251 -14.54 9.75 0.48
C ARG A 251 -14.30 10.42 1.81
N GLU A 252 -15.37 10.60 2.59
CA GLU A 252 -15.27 11.05 3.97
C GLU A 252 -15.00 9.85 4.89
N LEU A 253 -14.03 10.00 5.79
CA LEU A 253 -13.58 8.98 6.75
C LEU A 253 -13.52 9.59 8.16
N LYS A 254 -13.71 8.78 9.19
CA LYS A 254 -13.45 9.19 10.58
C LYS A 254 -11.96 9.21 10.82
N TRP A 255 -11.34 10.38 10.71
CA TRP A 255 -9.90 10.50 10.78
C TRP A 255 -9.38 10.58 12.21
N PRO A 256 -8.57 9.60 12.69
CA PRO A 256 -7.98 9.66 14.02
C PRO A 256 -6.99 10.83 14.16
N ARG A 257 -6.85 11.38 15.35
CA ARG A 257 -5.89 12.47 15.63
C ARG A 257 -4.45 12.09 15.36
N THR A 258 -4.11 10.84 15.64
CA THR A 258 -2.86 10.21 15.19
C THR A 258 -3.22 9.05 14.29
N SER A 259 -2.75 9.08 13.05
CA SER A 259 -3.20 8.14 12.02
C SER A 259 -2.08 7.71 11.09
N ASP A 260 -2.21 6.50 10.56
CA ASP A 260 -1.39 5.94 9.50
C ASP A 260 -2.30 5.67 8.29
N LEU A 261 -2.17 6.52 7.26
CA LEU A 261 -2.78 6.32 5.95
C LEU A 261 -1.78 5.65 5.04
N SER A 262 -2.08 4.46 4.55
CA SER A 262 -1.22 3.76 3.59
C SER A 262 -1.99 3.32 2.36
N PHE A 263 -1.32 3.30 1.21
CA PHE A 263 -1.86 2.82 -0.06
C PHE A 263 -0.74 2.42 -1.02
N ASP A 264 -1.06 1.50 -1.92
CA ASP A 264 -0.22 1.20 -3.07
C ASP A 264 -0.61 2.10 -4.24
N PHE A 265 0.37 2.73 -4.85
CA PHE A 265 0.24 3.54 -6.03
C PHE A 265 1.01 2.91 -7.19
N GLU A 266 0.31 2.67 -8.32
CA GLU A 266 0.88 2.10 -9.54
C GLU A 266 0.62 3.05 -10.71
N TRP A 267 1.59 3.19 -11.60
CA TRP A 267 1.55 4.10 -12.76
C TRP A 267 2.09 3.41 -14.01
N THR A 268 1.63 3.85 -15.19
CA THR A 268 2.05 3.30 -16.48
C THR A 268 3.44 3.81 -16.87
N ASN A 269 3.60 5.09 -17.15
CA ASN A 269 4.90 5.68 -17.53
C ASN A 269 5.46 6.56 -16.40
N LEU A 270 4.71 7.60 -16.01
CA LEU A 270 5.13 8.57 -15.02
C LEU A 270 4.09 8.70 -13.89
N PRO A 271 4.54 8.72 -12.63
CA PRO A 271 3.64 8.99 -11.52
C PRO A 271 3.13 10.43 -11.57
N GLY A 272 1.85 10.62 -11.32
CA GLY A 272 1.22 11.94 -11.31
C GLY A 272 -0.12 11.90 -10.59
N MET A 273 -0.13 12.05 -9.25
CA MET A 273 -1.33 11.99 -8.44
C MET A 273 -1.28 13.05 -7.33
N ASP A 274 -2.35 13.80 -7.17
CA ASP A 274 -2.57 14.59 -5.96
C ASP A 274 -3.45 13.80 -4.99
N VAL A 275 -3.02 13.69 -3.75
CA VAL A 275 -3.74 13.04 -2.65
C VAL A 275 -4.11 14.10 -1.64
N HIS A 276 -5.40 14.42 -1.51
CA HIS A 276 -5.89 15.34 -0.49
C HIS A 276 -6.28 14.54 0.75
N PHE A 277 -5.91 15.01 1.92
CA PHE A 277 -6.23 14.33 3.17
C PHE A 277 -6.50 15.31 4.30
N CYS A 278 -7.28 14.87 5.28
CA CYS A 278 -7.83 15.69 6.34
C CYS A 278 -8.54 16.95 5.78
N SER A 279 -9.15 16.84 4.59
CA SER A 279 -9.87 17.92 3.94
C SER A 279 -11.29 18.03 4.48
N ASP A 280 -11.81 19.25 4.56
CA ASP A 280 -13.20 19.56 4.92
C ASP A 280 -14.15 19.60 3.72
N LYS A 281 -13.63 19.40 2.49
CA LYS A 281 -14.39 19.44 1.24
C LYS A 281 -14.15 18.20 0.38
N LEU A 282 -15.24 17.56 -0.02
CA LEU A 282 -15.18 16.32 -0.83
C LEU A 282 -14.90 16.57 -2.31
N ARG A 283 -15.34 17.71 -2.85
CA ARG A 283 -15.34 17.96 -4.31
C ARG A 283 -14.52 19.19 -4.73
N GLU A 284 -13.80 19.78 -3.77
CA GLU A 284 -13.01 20.98 -4.03
C GLU A 284 -11.54 20.62 -4.27
N PHE A 285 -10.99 21.13 -5.37
CA PHE A 285 -9.59 20.90 -5.71
C PHE A 285 -8.63 21.88 -5.03
N ASN A 286 -9.03 23.15 -4.86
CA ASN A 286 -8.19 24.20 -4.28
C ASN A 286 -8.83 24.99 -3.13
N ALA A 287 -10.15 24.91 -2.94
CA ALA A 287 -10.88 25.69 -1.94
C ALA A 287 -11.28 24.84 -0.72
N PHE A 288 -10.29 24.34 0.02
CA PHE A 288 -10.49 23.48 1.19
C PHE A 288 -9.48 23.78 2.31
N ASN A 289 -9.77 23.32 3.53
CA ASN A 289 -8.82 23.29 4.64
C ASN A 289 -8.28 21.87 4.77
N GLY A 290 -6.95 21.69 4.69
CA GLY A 290 -6.35 20.38 4.73
C GLY A 290 -4.97 20.34 4.08
N TYR A 291 -4.58 19.17 3.62
CA TYR A 291 -3.28 18.95 2.99
C TYR A 291 -3.42 18.28 1.65
N LYS A 292 -2.45 18.55 0.76
CA LYS A 292 -2.28 17.90 -0.52
C LYS A 292 -0.86 17.33 -0.64
N LEU A 293 -0.76 16.01 -0.78
CA LEU A 293 0.48 15.35 -1.19
C LEU A 293 0.45 15.22 -2.71
N ARG A 294 1.42 15.84 -3.39
CA ARG A 294 1.59 15.70 -4.83
C ARG A 294 2.68 14.71 -5.13
N LEU A 295 2.31 13.60 -5.74
CA LEU A 295 3.22 12.60 -6.28
C LEU A 295 3.54 12.98 -7.72
N SER A 296 4.81 13.23 -8.01
CA SER A 296 5.28 13.57 -9.36
C SER A 296 6.48 12.71 -9.74
N GLN A 297 6.92 12.83 -10.99
CA GLN A 297 7.98 11.99 -11.58
C GLN A 297 9.26 11.89 -10.73
N ASN A 298 9.70 12.99 -10.13
CA ASN A 298 10.99 13.06 -9.43
C ASN A 298 10.88 13.50 -7.98
N SER A 299 9.70 13.87 -7.51
CA SER A 299 9.52 14.49 -6.21
C SER A 299 8.14 14.24 -5.63
N VAL A 300 8.08 14.23 -4.31
CA VAL A 300 6.83 14.31 -3.56
C VAL A 300 6.81 15.63 -2.83
N PHE A 301 5.74 16.40 -3.01
CA PHE A 301 5.52 17.71 -2.37
C PHE A 301 4.40 17.61 -1.37
N LEU A 302 4.52 18.35 -0.26
CA LEU A 302 3.43 18.55 0.68
C LEU A 302 3.00 20.01 0.68
N TYR A 303 1.71 20.24 0.43
CA TYR A 303 1.09 21.55 0.48
C TYR A 303 0.06 21.63 1.58
N ARG A 304 0.04 22.75 2.27
CA ARG A 304 -1.00 23.18 3.19
C ARG A 304 -2.02 24.03 2.45
N TYR A 305 -3.27 23.71 2.59
CA TYR A 305 -4.39 24.47 2.05
C TYR A 305 -5.21 25.08 3.19
N THR A 306 -5.60 26.33 3.02
CA THR A 306 -6.58 27.01 3.87
C THR A 306 -7.54 27.78 2.99
N SER A 307 -8.81 27.71 3.33
CA SER A 307 -9.90 28.35 2.58
C SER A 307 -10.74 29.18 3.54
N PRO A 308 -10.29 30.39 3.92
CA PRO A 308 -11.10 31.28 4.72
C PRO A 308 -12.40 31.62 3.98
N ASN A 309 -13.55 31.40 4.65
CA ASN A 309 -14.88 31.67 4.10
C ASN A 309 -15.17 30.97 2.75
N GLY A 310 -14.56 29.82 2.49
CA GLY A 310 -14.79 29.05 1.26
C GLY A 310 -14.06 29.59 0.01
N VAL A 311 -13.25 30.64 0.16
CA VAL A 311 -12.46 31.20 -0.94
C VAL A 311 -11.09 30.48 -1.01
N ALA A 312 -10.71 30.07 -2.23
CA ALA A 312 -9.39 29.47 -2.48
C ALA A 312 -8.28 30.46 -2.12
N PHE A 313 -7.35 30.02 -1.29
CA PHE A 313 -6.16 30.78 -0.95
C PHE A 313 -4.91 30.10 -1.51
N ASN A 314 -3.84 30.85 -1.76
CA ASN A 314 -2.61 30.28 -2.29
C ASN A 314 -2.07 29.18 -1.35
N PRO A 315 -1.81 27.97 -1.85
CA PRO A 315 -1.29 26.89 -1.02
C PRO A 315 0.12 27.20 -0.52
N ILE A 316 0.39 26.86 0.74
CA ILE A 316 1.74 26.95 1.31
C ILE A 316 2.47 25.64 1.03
N ASN A 317 3.60 25.72 0.33
CA ASN A 317 4.48 24.57 0.13
C ASN A 317 5.28 24.32 1.43
N LEU A 318 5.01 23.19 2.09
CA LEU A 318 5.74 22.76 3.30
C LEU A 318 7.08 22.09 2.98
N GLY A 319 7.37 21.88 1.71
CA GLY A 319 8.61 21.30 1.21
C GLY A 319 8.41 20.03 0.40
N GLN A 320 9.52 19.57 -0.15
CA GLN A 320 9.56 18.41 -1.02
C GLN A 320 10.60 17.38 -0.58
N VAL A 321 10.49 16.17 -1.15
CA VAL A 321 11.51 15.12 -1.07
C VAL A 321 11.64 14.43 -2.42
N GLY A 322 12.84 14.00 -2.77
CA GLY A 322 13.09 13.27 -3.99
C GLY A 322 12.38 11.91 -4.01
N PHE A 323 11.76 11.60 -5.14
CA PHE A 323 11.17 10.29 -5.42
C PHE A 323 11.67 9.83 -6.79
N ARG A 324 12.62 8.90 -6.79
CA ARG A 324 13.21 8.35 -8.01
C ARG A 324 13.06 6.84 -7.98
N PRO A 325 11.96 6.31 -8.53
CA PRO A 325 11.79 4.87 -8.67
C PRO A 325 12.93 4.28 -9.51
N ALA A 326 13.36 3.08 -9.16
CA ALA A 326 14.33 2.36 -9.98
C ALA A 326 13.79 2.14 -11.41
N PRO A 327 14.65 2.05 -12.44
CA PRO A 327 14.22 1.75 -13.80
C PRO A 327 13.33 0.50 -13.83
N GLY A 328 12.20 0.59 -14.53
CA GLY A 328 11.22 -0.50 -14.62
C GLY A 328 10.24 -0.59 -13.44
N LYS A 329 10.50 0.07 -12.31
CA LYS A 329 9.58 0.10 -11.19
C LYS A 329 8.36 0.98 -11.52
N ARG A 330 7.15 0.41 -11.43
CA ARG A 330 5.88 1.09 -11.75
C ARG A 330 4.90 1.10 -10.57
N LYS A 331 5.35 0.70 -9.39
CA LYS A 331 4.55 0.62 -8.18
C LYS A 331 5.37 0.99 -6.95
N ALA A 332 4.74 1.70 -5.99
CA ALA A 332 5.32 1.95 -4.67
C ALA A 332 4.22 2.00 -3.61
N ASN A 333 4.55 1.61 -2.38
CA ASN A 333 3.71 1.82 -1.22
C ASN A 333 4.01 3.19 -0.60
N PHE A 334 2.99 3.98 -0.38
CA PHE A 334 3.04 5.24 0.34
C PHE A 334 2.33 5.12 1.67
N SER A 335 2.96 5.58 2.75
CA SER A 335 2.35 5.67 4.07
C SER A 335 2.58 7.07 4.62
N LEU A 336 1.49 7.71 5.08
CA LEU A 336 1.49 9.01 5.75
C LEU A 336 1.16 8.79 7.22
N ARG A 337 2.11 9.05 8.10
CA ARG A 337 1.89 9.07 9.53
C ARG A 337 1.65 10.49 9.99
N ILE A 338 0.44 10.75 10.45
CA ILE A 338 -0.09 12.07 10.74
C ILE A 338 -0.31 12.18 12.24
N ASP A 339 0.31 13.18 12.87
CA ASP A 339 0.06 13.58 14.25
C ASP A 339 -0.53 14.99 14.24
N GLN A 340 -1.85 15.09 14.38
CA GLN A 340 -2.56 16.38 14.37
C GLN A 340 -2.18 17.26 15.56
N ASN A 341 -1.85 16.66 16.72
CA ASN A 341 -1.50 17.40 17.93
C ASN A 341 -0.14 18.08 17.77
N LYS A 342 0.81 17.42 17.10
CA LYS A 342 2.14 17.96 16.81
C LYS A 342 2.21 18.69 15.48
N ALA A 343 1.11 18.76 14.73
CA ALA A 343 1.05 19.26 13.37
C ALA A 343 2.18 18.68 12.49
N SER A 344 2.41 17.36 12.59
CA SER A 344 3.49 16.68 11.88
C SER A 344 2.95 15.61 10.95
N ILE A 345 3.55 15.51 9.77
CA ILE A 345 3.21 14.55 8.72
C ILE A 345 4.50 13.90 8.26
N SER A 346 4.59 12.58 8.42
CA SER A 346 5.76 11.78 8.05
C SER A 346 5.42 10.87 6.89
N LEU A 347 6.22 10.93 5.84
CA LEU A 347 6.09 10.09 4.64
C LEU A 347 7.05 8.92 4.72
N LEU A 348 6.49 7.73 4.56
CA LEU A 348 7.25 6.51 4.30
C LEU A 348 6.97 6.06 2.87
N ILE A 349 8.03 5.65 2.16
CA ILE A 349 7.94 5.05 0.82
C ILE A 349 8.53 3.64 0.91
N ASP A 350 7.76 2.63 0.53
CA ASP A 350 8.11 1.22 0.67
C ASP A 350 8.59 0.86 2.10
N GLY A 351 7.91 1.42 3.10
CA GLY A 351 8.21 1.22 4.52
C GLY A 351 9.38 2.02 5.06
N LYS A 352 10.14 2.73 4.23
CA LYS A 352 11.28 3.56 4.65
C LYS A 352 10.82 4.99 4.96
N LEU A 353 11.11 5.48 6.17
CA LEU A 353 10.89 6.89 6.51
C LEU A 353 11.74 7.77 5.59
N THR A 354 11.06 8.60 4.80
CA THR A 354 11.68 9.42 3.75
C THR A 354 11.75 10.89 4.16
N LYS A 355 10.67 11.40 4.74
CA LYS A 355 10.58 12.82 5.17
C LYS A 355 9.58 12.98 6.29
N THR A 356 9.85 13.92 7.20
CA THR A 356 8.88 14.46 8.15
C THR A 356 8.76 15.96 7.93
N TRP A 357 7.54 16.42 7.74
CA TRP A 357 7.18 17.84 7.71
C TRP A 357 6.51 18.24 9.02
N ARG A 358 6.73 19.46 9.44
CA ARG A 358 6.04 20.09 10.55
C ARG A 358 5.38 21.37 10.06
N ASP A 359 4.07 21.46 10.22
CA ASP A 359 3.33 22.68 9.93
C ASP A 359 3.46 23.64 11.10
N ARG A 360 4.27 24.69 10.92
CA ARG A 360 4.56 25.69 11.96
C ARG A 360 3.35 26.56 12.29
N ASN A 361 2.36 26.60 11.40
CA ASN A 361 1.12 27.37 11.57
C ASN A 361 0.00 26.57 12.24
N GLY A 362 0.32 25.41 12.82
CA GLY A 362 -0.64 24.47 13.37
C GLY A 362 -1.28 23.59 12.30
N PHE A 363 -1.96 22.54 12.72
CA PHE A 363 -2.57 21.58 11.81
C PHE A 363 -3.73 22.21 11.02
N ALA A 364 -3.64 22.20 9.69
CA ALA A 364 -4.62 22.85 8.82
C ALA A 364 -5.85 21.96 8.53
N GLY A 365 -5.77 20.66 8.75
CA GLY A 365 -6.86 19.74 8.47
C GLY A 365 -8.07 19.96 9.37
N LYS A 366 -9.25 20.18 8.77
CA LYS A 366 -10.51 20.42 9.49
C LYS A 366 -11.58 19.38 9.21
N GLY A 367 -11.32 18.42 8.33
CA GLY A 367 -12.28 17.41 7.92
C GLY A 367 -11.73 16.01 7.84
N GLY A 368 -12.57 15.09 7.42
CA GLY A 368 -12.28 13.66 7.27
C GLY A 368 -12.10 13.21 5.84
N VAL A 369 -12.07 14.12 4.86
CA VAL A 369 -12.06 13.73 3.46
C VAL A 369 -10.66 13.29 3.02
N LEU A 370 -10.61 12.11 2.39
CA LEU A 370 -9.53 11.61 1.57
C LEU A 370 -9.95 11.64 0.12
N SER A 371 -9.14 12.24 -0.76
CA SER A 371 -9.42 12.24 -2.20
C SER A 371 -8.18 12.09 -3.05
N PHE A 372 -8.37 11.62 -4.28
CA PHE A 372 -7.35 11.40 -5.28
C PHE A 372 -7.69 12.19 -6.56
N TYR A 373 -6.70 12.87 -7.11
CA TYR A 373 -6.83 13.63 -8.34
C TYR A 373 -5.68 13.29 -9.29
N PRO A 374 -5.95 12.58 -10.39
CA PRO A 374 -4.91 12.19 -11.36
C PRO A 374 -4.38 13.41 -12.10
N GLN A 375 -3.07 13.55 -12.13
CA GLN A 375 -2.35 14.58 -12.89
C GLN A 375 -1.85 14.06 -14.24
N SER A 376 -1.79 12.73 -14.41
CA SER A 376 -1.37 12.07 -15.65
C SER A 376 -2.57 11.79 -16.55
N ALA A 377 -2.36 11.85 -17.85
CA ALA A 377 -3.33 11.37 -18.84
C ALA A 377 -3.37 9.84 -18.94
N GLU A 378 -2.35 9.15 -18.40
CA GLU A 378 -2.25 7.71 -18.45
C GLU A 378 -2.84 7.04 -17.22
N PRO A 379 -3.22 5.76 -17.31
CA PRO A 379 -3.81 5.01 -16.21
C PRO A 379 -2.92 4.99 -14.97
N GLN A 380 -3.55 5.23 -13.83
CA GLN A 380 -2.93 5.15 -12.50
C GLN A 380 -3.84 4.39 -11.57
N LYS A 381 -3.25 3.55 -10.69
CA LYS A 381 -4.00 2.65 -9.82
C LYS A 381 -3.73 2.92 -8.36
N ILE A 382 -4.79 2.91 -7.56
CA ILE A 382 -4.73 2.97 -6.09
C ILE A 382 -5.32 1.67 -5.54
N SER A 383 -4.53 0.96 -4.73
CA SER A 383 -4.96 -0.28 -4.08
C SER A 383 -4.42 -0.37 -2.65
N ASN A 384 -4.86 -1.39 -1.90
CA ASN A 384 -4.42 -1.65 -0.53
C ASN A 384 -4.50 -0.40 0.37
N LEU A 385 -5.54 0.43 0.15
CA LEU A 385 -5.75 1.64 0.90
C LEU A 385 -6.22 1.29 2.32
N ARG A 386 -5.48 1.78 3.32
CA ARG A 386 -5.79 1.57 4.72
C ARG A 386 -5.60 2.85 5.52
N LEU A 387 -6.59 3.20 6.32
CA LEU A 387 -6.50 4.23 7.35
C LEU A 387 -6.71 3.58 8.72
N ARG A 388 -5.80 3.81 9.65
CA ARG A 388 -5.88 3.28 11.01
C ARG A 388 -5.35 4.27 12.04
N GLU A 389 -5.68 4.05 13.29
CA GLU A 389 -5.02 4.73 14.39
C GLU A 389 -3.52 4.38 14.45
N TRP A 390 -2.73 5.31 14.96
CA TRP A 390 -1.30 5.18 15.14
C TRP A 390 -0.87 5.77 16.51
N ASN A 391 0.14 5.19 17.16
CA ASN A 391 0.59 5.63 18.48
C ASN A 391 1.46 6.90 18.51
N GLY A 392 1.66 7.57 17.37
CA GLY A 392 2.49 8.77 17.29
C GLY A 392 4.00 8.53 17.30
N LEU A 393 4.46 7.26 17.29
CA LEU A 393 5.86 6.90 17.29
C LEU A 393 6.35 6.52 15.89
N LEU A 394 7.33 7.23 15.39
CA LEU A 394 8.02 6.86 14.15
C LEU A 394 8.98 5.68 14.42
N PRO A 395 9.26 4.85 13.40
CA PRO A 395 10.31 3.86 13.50
C PRO A 395 11.63 4.58 13.83
N SER A 396 12.08 4.48 15.05
CA SER A 396 13.42 4.91 15.43
C SER A 396 14.44 3.90 14.91
N GLY A 397 15.58 4.35 14.44
CA GLY A 397 16.63 3.52 13.84
C GLY A 397 17.29 2.51 14.79
N GLY A 398 16.97 2.53 16.10
CA GLY A 398 17.40 1.59 17.11
C GLY A 398 16.22 1.05 17.91
N GLY A 399 16.28 -0.24 18.26
CA GLY A 399 15.37 -0.82 19.24
C GLY A 399 15.71 -0.34 20.67
N PRO A 400 14.86 -0.68 21.64
CA PRO A 400 15.16 -0.41 23.03
C PRO A 400 16.49 -1.07 23.42
N LYS A 401 17.25 -0.40 24.31
CA LYS A 401 18.47 -1.00 24.84
C LYS A 401 18.06 -2.15 25.77
N ALA A 402 18.47 -3.35 25.41
CA ALA A 402 18.34 -4.50 26.30
C ALA A 402 19.23 -4.28 27.52
N GLY A 403 18.63 -4.31 28.69
CA GLY A 403 19.33 -4.32 29.98
C GLY A 403 19.32 -5.71 30.57
N ASN A 404 19.98 -5.90 31.73
CA ASN A 404 19.90 -7.15 32.50
C ASN A 404 18.55 -7.19 33.24
N LEU A 405 17.49 -7.62 32.55
CA LEU A 405 16.14 -7.64 33.09
C LEU A 405 15.81 -9.00 33.73
N LYS A 406 15.34 -8.98 34.99
CA LYS A 406 14.84 -10.18 35.71
C LYS A 406 13.36 -10.48 35.36
N LYS A 407 12.62 -9.52 34.78
CA LYS A 407 11.21 -9.61 34.34
C LYS A 407 11.04 -8.89 33.02
N ASP A 408 9.96 -9.17 32.31
CA ASP A 408 9.59 -8.40 31.13
C ASP A 408 9.31 -6.94 31.52
N LEU A 409 9.63 -6.00 30.65
CA LEU A 409 9.44 -4.56 30.82
C LEU A 409 8.58 -4.04 29.68
N VAL A 410 7.45 -3.43 30.00
CA VAL A 410 6.58 -2.72 29.08
C VAL A 410 6.81 -1.22 29.24
N GLN A 411 7.18 -0.54 28.17
CA GLN A 411 7.38 0.91 28.16
C GLN A 411 6.27 1.59 27.34
N PHE A 412 5.73 2.67 27.87
CA PHE A 412 4.64 3.44 27.25
C PHE A 412 5.16 4.64 26.47
N ALA A 413 4.34 5.14 25.55
CA ALA A 413 4.67 6.31 24.72
C ALA A 413 4.83 7.61 25.52
N ASN A 414 4.28 7.69 26.74
CA ASN A 414 4.42 8.82 27.66
C ASN A 414 5.69 8.76 28.52
N GLY A 415 6.49 7.68 28.38
CA GLY A 415 7.73 7.46 29.14
C GLY A 415 7.57 6.57 30.39
N ASP A 416 6.36 6.25 30.80
CA ASP A 416 6.13 5.32 31.91
C ASP A 416 6.56 3.91 31.57
N SER A 417 6.77 3.08 32.60
CA SER A 417 7.09 1.67 32.41
C SER A 417 6.54 0.78 33.52
N ILE A 418 6.21 -0.45 33.17
CA ILE A 418 5.74 -1.48 34.09
C ILE A 418 6.55 -2.76 33.88
N SER A 419 7.10 -3.32 34.94
CA SER A 419 7.75 -4.63 34.92
C SER A 419 6.80 -5.71 35.40
N GLY A 420 6.81 -6.87 34.75
CA GLY A 420 5.94 -7.98 35.11
C GLY A 420 6.14 -9.19 34.22
N LYS A 421 5.26 -10.19 34.39
CA LYS A 421 5.17 -11.34 33.49
C LYS A 421 4.09 -11.04 32.44
N ILE A 422 4.45 -10.94 31.17
CA ILE A 422 3.50 -10.82 30.09
C ILE A 422 2.72 -12.13 29.96
N ILE A 423 1.40 -12.06 29.94
CA ILE A 423 0.50 -13.20 29.70
C ILE A 423 0.29 -13.38 28.20
N GLY A 424 0.00 -12.29 27.49
CA GLY A 424 -0.29 -12.29 26.08
C GLY A 424 -1.12 -11.09 25.64
N ILE A 425 -1.58 -11.11 24.38
CA ILE A 425 -2.46 -10.08 23.82
C ILE A 425 -3.90 -10.60 23.83
N LYS A 426 -4.81 -9.80 24.41
CA LYS A 426 -6.26 -10.02 24.36
C LYS A 426 -6.94 -8.79 23.76
N GLY A 427 -7.48 -8.94 22.56
CA GLY A 427 -8.04 -7.81 21.82
C GLY A 427 -6.99 -6.73 21.55
N ALA A 428 -7.28 -5.49 21.93
CA ALA A 428 -6.37 -4.36 21.80
C ALA A 428 -5.39 -4.17 22.97
N ASN A 429 -5.34 -5.09 23.93
CA ASN A 429 -4.55 -4.95 25.15
C ASN A 429 -3.49 -6.03 25.27
N LEU A 430 -2.29 -5.63 25.69
CA LEU A 430 -1.29 -6.53 26.26
C LEU A 430 -1.65 -6.78 27.72
N MET A 431 -1.79 -8.05 28.11
CA MET A 431 -2.06 -8.46 29.48
C MET A 431 -0.75 -8.83 30.17
N LEU A 432 -0.49 -8.23 31.31
CA LEU A 432 0.68 -8.55 32.13
C LEU A 432 0.32 -8.67 33.59
N THR A 433 0.97 -9.58 34.30
CA THR A 433 0.91 -9.70 35.77
C THR A 433 2.06 -8.90 36.36
N SER A 434 1.74 -7.89 37.14
CA SER A 434 2.70 -7.09 37.91
C SER A 434 2.56 -7.33 39.42
N THR A 435 3.33 -6.59 40.22
CA THR A 435 3.16 -6.57 41.68
C THR A 435 1.82 -5.98 42.13
N PHE A 436 1.12 -5.28 41.22
CA PHE A 436 -0.19 -4.68 41.48
C PHE A 436 -1.37 -5.53 41.01
N GLY A 437 -1.12 -6.74 40.51
CA GLY A 437 -2.12 -7.63 39.89
C GLY A 437 -2.04 -7.65 38.35
N GLU A 438 -3.14 -8.06 37.72
CA GLU A 438 -3.23 -8.08 36.26
C GLU A 438 -3.49 -6.65 35.70
N VAL A 439 -2.66 -6.27 34.74
CA VAL A 439 -2.71 -4.94 34.09
C VAL A 439 -3.01 -5.09 32.60
N PRO A 440 -4.16 -4.61 32.13
CA PRO A 440 -4.43 -4.49 30.68
C PRO A 440 -3.77 -3.22 30.15
N ALA A 441 -2.71 -3.36 29.36
CA ALA A 441 -1.98 -2.26 28.74
C ALA A 441 -2.40 -2.11 27.28
N PRO A 442 -3.07 -1.00 26.86
CA PRO A 442 -3.47 -0.78 25.49
C PRO A 442 -2.25 -0.80 24.56
N LEU A 443 -2.24 -1.68 23.54
CA LEU A 443 -1.13 -1.81 22.58
C LEU A 443 -0.78 -0.49 21.90
N LEU A 444 -1.79 0.33 21.60
CA LEU A 444 -1.62 1.65 21.01
C LEU A 444 -0.77 2.60 21.88
N LYS A 445 -0.73 2.40 23.18
CA LYS A 445 0.05 3.23 24.11
C LYS A 445 1.42 2.66 24.44
N ILE A 446 1.74 1.45 23.99
CA ILE A 446 3.04 0.80 24.24
C ILE A 446 4.04 1.26 23.18
N SER A 447 5.16 1.82 23.64
CA SER A 447 6.30 2.17 22.77
C SER A 447 7.15 0.95 22.44
N ASN A 448 7.44 0.14 23.45
CA ASN A 448 8.18 -1.11 23.27
C ASN A 448 7.99 -2.07 24.46
N ILE A 449 8.32 -3.33 24.21
CA ILE A 449 8.31 -4.42 25.15
C ILE A 449 9.72 -5.00 25.13
N VAL A 450 10.40 -5.08 26.27
CA VAL A 450 11.69 -5.76 26.41
C VAL A 450 11.44 -7.01 27.22
N PHE A 451 11.77 -8.15 26.65
CA PHE A 451 11.58 -9.43 27.33
C PHE A 451 12.70 -9.65 28.33
N GLN A 452 12.41 -10.45 29.36
CA GLN A 452 13.39 -10.88 30.36
C GLN A 452 14.67 -11.34 29.67
N THR A 453 15.83 -10.88 30.16
CA THR A 453 17.11 -11.19 29.54
C THR A 453 17.35 -12.69 29.49
N ARG A 454 17.67 -13.17 28.32
CA ARG A 454 18.00 -14.56 28.04
C ARG A 454 19.42 -14.64 27.46
N LYS A 455 20.04 -15.81 27.57
CA LYS A 455 21.36 -16.02 26.96
C LYS A 455 21.25 -15.86 25.45
N LEU A 456 22.07 -14.96 24.89
CA LEU A 456 22.18 -14.77 23.45
C LEU A 456 22.62 -16.08 22.80
N GLN A 457 21.92 -16.47 21.75
CA GLN A 457 22.31 -17.61 20.92
C GLN A 457 23.06 -17.07 19.70
N PRO A 458 24.26 -17.54 19.38
CA PRO A 458 24.95 -17.12 18.18
C PRO A 458 24.14 -17.53 16.95
N ALA A 459 23.94 -16.60 16.03
CA ALA A 459 23.30 -16.87 14.76
C ALA A 459 24.15 -17.85 13.94
N GLN A 460 23.53 -18.91 13.44
CA GLN A 460 24.20 -19.93 12.59
C GLN A 460 23.71 -19.79 11.13
N GLY A 461 24.64 -19.95 10.19
CA GLY A 461 24.35 -19.86 8.77
C GLY A 461 24.62 -18.50 8.15
N SER A 462 24.03 -18.25 7.00
CA SER A 462 24.18 -17.01 6.23
C SER A 462 23.22 -15.95 6.70
N THR A 463 23.62 -14.68 6.62
CA THR A 463 22.75 -13.55 6.95
C THR A 463 22.15 -12.96 5.68
N PHE A 464 20.83 -12.94 5.62
CA PHE A 464 20.01 -12.36 4.55
C PHE A 464 19.59 -10.96 4.97
N TYR A 465 19.99 -9.95 4.23
CA TYR A 465 19.55 -8.57 4.40
C TYR A 465 18.34 -8.33 3.52
N LEU A 466 17.26 -7.90 4.13
CA LEU A 466 15.94 -7.76 3.52
C LEU A 466 15.60 -6.28 3.35
N ALA A 467 15.20 -5.89 2.15
CA ALA A 467 14.94 -4.49 1.78
C ALA A 467 13.89 -3.83 2.69
N GLY A 468 14.33 -2.89 3.54
CA GLY A 468 13.45 -2.08 4.39
C GLY A 468 12.74 -2.84 5.52
N VAL A 469 12.95 -4.15 5.64
CA VAL A 469 12.22 -4.98 6.63
C VAL A 469 13.13 -5.72 7.63
N GLY A 470 14.46 -5.62 7.47
CA GLY A 470 15.39 -6.14 8.47
C GLY A 470 16.40 -7.16 7.95
N ARG A 471 16.76 -8.09 8.81
CA ARG A 471 17.71 -9.19 8.52
C ARG A 471 17.30 -10.48 9.18
N LEU A 472 17.66 -11.57 8.52
CA LEU A 472 17.40 -12.93 8.96
C LEU A 472 18.65 -13.79 8.78
N THR A 473 18.95 -14.64 9.74
CA THR A 473 20.06 -15.59 9.65
C THR A 473 19.54 -17.02 9.59
N GLY A 474 20.10 -17.82 8.69
CA GLY A 474 19.72 -19.21 8.52
C GLY A 474 20.51 -19.92 7.43
N LYS A 475 20.25 -21.21 7.28
CA LYS A 475 20.81 -22.05 6.23
C LYS A 475 19.97 -21.90 4.95
N LEU A 476 20.59 -21.54 3.83
CA LEU A 476 19.95 -21.55 2.53
C LEU A 476 19.67 -22.99 2.10
N ILE A 477 18.42 -23.30 1.81
CA ILE A 477 18.00 -24.63 1.35
C ILE A 477 17.80 -24.65 -0.16
N SER A 478 17.06 -23.65 -0.70
CA SER A 478 16.84 -23.51 -2.14
C SER A 478 16.59 -22.05 -2.51
N TRP A 479 16.88 -21.70 -3.76
CA TRP A 479 16.60 -20.39 -4.32
C TRP A 479 16.28 -20.49 -5.80
N ASN A 480 15.06 -20.14 -6.17
CA ASN A 480 14.60 -20.03 -7.54
C ASN A 480 13.92 -18.67 -7.80
N ALA A 481 13.32 -18.49 -8.96
CA ALA A 481 12.63 -17.24 -9.34
C ALA A 481 11.45 -16.89 -8.44
N GLU A 482 10.79 -17.90 -7.85
CA GLU A 482 9.55 -17.73 -7.08
C GLU A 482 9.80 -17.62 -5.57
N ALA A 483 10.79 -18.38 -5.06
CA ALA A 483 10.96 -18.57 -3.63
C ALA A 483 12.42 -18.76 -3.20
N VAL A 484 12.73 -18.29 -1.99
CA VAL A 484 13.97 -18.60 -1.27
C VAL A 484 13.62 -19.31 0.02
N ILE A 485 14.00 -20.56 0.14
CA ILE A 485 13.75 -21.35 1.34
C ILE A 485 14.99 -21.25 2.24
N VAL A 486 14.76 -20.73 3.45
CA VAL A 486 15.77 -20.59 4.50
C VAL A 486 15.33 -21.34 5.75
N GLU A 487 16.23 -22.08 6.36
CA GLU A 487 16.02 -22.72 7.66
C GLU A 487 16.69 -21.88 8.74
N SER A 488 15.86 -21.17 9.51
CA SER A 488 16.27 -20.30 10.62
C SER A 488 16.17 -21.04 11.96
N THR A 489 17.14 -20.82 12.84
CA THR A 489 17.12 -21.38 14.21
C THR A 489 16.00 -20.80 15.08
N VAL A 490 15.50 -19.61 14.69
CA VAL A 490 14.48 -18.88 15.47
C VAL A 490 13.07 -19.07 14.88
N LEU A 491 12.97 -19.09 13.56
CA LEU A 491 11.67 -19.07 12.85
C LEU A 491 11.37 -20.41 12.14
N GLY A 492 12.28 -21.39 12.22
CA GLY A 492 12.17 -22.63 11.47
C GLY A 492 12.31 -22.41 9.95
N ARG A 493 11.61 -23.22 9.16
CA ARG A 493 11.66 -23.15 7.70
C ARG A 493 10.77 -22.02 7.18
N ILE A 494 11.37 -21.08 6.44
CA ILE A 494 10.75 -19.87 5.94
C ILE A 494 10.85 -19.83 4.42
N ASN A 495 9.78 -19.38 3.80
CA ASN A 495 9.71 -19.12 2.36
C ASN A 495 9.72 -17.60 2.12
N LEU A 496 10.85 -17.05 1.67
CA LEU A 496 11.02 -15.63 1.37
C LEU A 496 10.74 -15.35 -0.11
N LYS A 497 10.11 -14.22 -0.39
CA LYS A 497 10.06 -13.69 -1.76
C LYS A 497 11.47 -13.27 -2.18
N PRO A 498 12.00 -13.75 -3.33
CA PRO A 498 13.37 -13.42 -3.74
C PRO A 498 13.67 -11.93 -3.81
N GLN A 499 12.69 -11.13 -4.22
CA GLN A 499 12.80 -9.68 -4.42
C GLN A 499 13.14 -8.90 -3.15
N VAL A 500 12.79 -9.42 -1.97
CA VAL A 500 13.09 -8.76 -0.69
C VAL A 500 14.56 -8.80 -0.35
N ILE A 501 15.31 -9.79 -0.85
CA ILE A 501 16.71 -10.00 -0.48
C ILE A 501 17.60 -9.01 -1.24
N THR A 502 18.31 -8.15 -0.55
CA THR A 502 19.27 -7.20 -1.15
C THR A 502 20.70 -7.69 -1.05
N GLN A 503 21.00 -8.48 -0.03
CA GLN A 503 22.34 -9.02 0.19
C GLN A 503 22.25 -10.34 0.95
N VAL A 504 23.15 -11.25 0.65
CA VAL A 504 23.42 -12.42 1.48
C VAL A 504 24.91 -12.42 1.85
N GLN A 505 25.19 -12.53 3.15
CA GLN A 505 26.53 -12.63 3.70
C GLN A 505 26.77 -14.05 4.17
N PHE A 506 27.73 -14.74 3.56
CA PHE A 506 28.14 -16.09 3.94
C PHE A 506 29.24 -16.02 5.02
N ARG A 507 29.15 -16.87 6.02
CA ARG A 507 30.15 -17.01 7.09
C ARG A 507 31.11 -18.16 6.82
#